data_7f1be47f4104e607c6d6550c254b36fe
#
_entry.id   7f1be47f4104e607c6d6550c254b36fe
#
_cell.length_a   1.000
_cell.length_b   1.000
_cell.length_c   1.000
_cell.angle_alpha   90.00
_cell.angle_beta   90.00
_cell.angle_gamma   90.00
#
_symmetry.space_group_name_H-M   'P 1'
#
loop_
_entity.id
_entity.type
_entity.pdbx_description
1 polymer ?
#
loop_
_entity_poly.entity_id
_entity_poly.type
_entity_poly.pdbx_seq_one_letter_code
_entity_poly.pdbx_strand_id
1 'polypeptide(L)'
;MTGANRRDVLKAGGACALAAVLPQARAADASSARHATYLVPGYRAEIASYRGRPAGEAPELRADFPKGYDGGVTLATRVSEADGAVARALLPVIGHHIAADPLGKRAWFSGMNAEHSVAFDIAAMRLERIVKPHTDGFVTGGHAAFTPDGRYLLATERRRFDRPFQRADERHGRLVVRDARTLAVLASHDCFGIAPHDVRLTQDGKYAAIANYGSVDLPLAGSKPTILEASLTVLELASGRLVHKWVAPMRDAELRHVAAHGLDRVAAVAFRMGGEAEERALSASRDGVFEPDILAEHGRVYLPAPVVMFGADRPGGGAIAAMPEDPLLARQGQSVVYDPVHDEMIVTFGTSHTLIVFGAADGRVRKLLRLDRLGLRYPRGIGLHPDGEHYAVSGGWQGIYLFRRGAHVIARDRTLHPLLFDHSHMTVV
;
A
#
# COMPACT_ATOMS: atom_id res chain seq x y z
N MET A 1 21.03 -50.97 -9.23
CA MET A 1 21.39 -49.53 -9.44
C MET A 1 20.11 -48.78 -9.80
N THR A 2 19.46 -48.19 -8.82
CA THR A 2 18.18 -47.48 -8.98
C THR A 2 18.45 -46.02 -9.17
N GLY A 3 18.08 -45.52 -10.35
CA GLY A 3 18.32 -44.12 -10.75
C GLY A 3 17.47 -43.15 -9.96
N ALA A 4 18.10 -42.19 -9.31
CA ALA A 4 17.43 -41.08 -8.64
C ALA A 4 16.76 -40.18 -9.66
N ASN A 5 15.49 -39.86 -9.41
CA ASN A 5 14.63 -39.10 -10.33
C ASN A 5 15.00 -37.61 -10.26
N ARG A 6 15.16 -36.94 -11.39
CA ARG A 6 15.51 -35.52 -11.53
C ARG A 6 14.61 -34.54 -10.75
N ARG A 7 13.42 -34.98 -10.35
CA ARG A 7 12.47 -34.16 -9.55
C ARG A 7 12.86 -34.00 -8.08
N ASP A 8 13.67 -34.91 -7.53
CA ASP A 8 14.05 -34.88 -6.11
C ASP A 8 15.27 -33.98 -5.85
N VAL A 9 16.10 -33.73 -6.87
CA VAL A 9 17.27 -32.85 -6.78
C VAL A 9 16.88 -31.37 -6.75
N LEU A 10 15.73 -31.00 -7.33
CA LEU A 10 15.26 -29.60 -7.34
C LEU A 10 14.55 -29.17 -6.04
N LYS A 11 14.11 -30.10 -5.22
CA LYS A 11 13.52 -29.79 -3.90
C LYS A 11 14.54 -29.55 -2.79
N ALA A 12 15.74 -30.01 -2.92
CA ALA A 12 16.79 -29.86 -1.91
C ALA A 12 17.67 -28.62 -2.08
N GLY A 13 17.66 -27.96 -3.25
CA GLY A 13 18.53 -26.83 -3.55
C GLY A 13 18.00 -25.45 -3.18
N GLY A 14 16.72 -25.30 -2.86
CA GLY A 14 16.09 -23.99 -2.66
C GLY A 14 16.10 -23.45 -1.22
N ALA A 15 16.33 -24.30 -0.23
CA ALA A 15 16.12 -23.93 1.18
C ALA A 15 17.37 -23.40 1.90
N CYS A 16 18.58 -23.57 1.34
CA CYS A 16 19.82 -23.27 2.07
C CYS A 16 20.41 -21.88 1.86
N ALA A 17 19.91 -21.05 0.94
CA ALA A 17 20.58 -19.79 0.57
C ALA A 17 20.17 -18.56 1.42
N LEU A 18 19.08 -18.63 2.18
CA LEU A 18 18.57 -17.48 2.96
C LEU A 18 18.99 -17.47 4.45
N ALA A 19 19.60 -18.53 4.96
CA ALA A 19 19.94 -18.65 6.37
C ALA A 19 21.24 -17.94 6.81
N ALA A 20 21.95 -17.27 5.91
CA ALA A 20 23.21 -16.60 6.23
C ALA A 20 23.03 -15.09 6.45
N VAL A 21 23.02 -14.70 7.72
CA VAL A 21 23.40 -13.38 8.26
C VAL A 21 22.50 -12.22 7.85
N LEU A 22 21.51 -11.90 8.70
CA LEU A 22 20.96 -10.56 8.79
C LEU A 22 21.93 -9.68 9.61
N PRO A 23 22.63 -8.71 9.02
CA PRO A 23 23.34 -7.71 9.82
C PRO A 23 22.33 -6.83 10.53
N GLN A 24 22.57 -6.55 11.80
CA GLN A 24 21.80 -5.56 12.56
C GLN A 24 21.79 -4.24 11.80
N ALA A 25 20.60 -3.66 11.61
CA ALA A 25 20.45 -2.34 11.03
C ALA A 25 21.31 -1.36 11.85
N ARG A 26 22.32 -0.76 11.23
CA ARG A 26 23.05 0.35 11.84
C ARG A 26 22.08 1.51 12.02
N ALA A 27 21.92 1.97 13.24
CA ALA A 27 21.32 3.25 13.53
C ALA A 27 22.10 4.30 12.72
N ALA A 28 21.44 4.94 11.79
CA ALA A 28 22.05 6.01 11.00
C ALA A 28 22.23 7.22 11.90
N ASP A 29 23.40 7.84 11.83
CA ASP A 29 23.78 9.04 12.59
C ASP A 29 22.71 10.13 12.48
N ALA A 30 22.14 10.53 13.62
CA ALA A 30 21.13 11.56 13.74
C ALA A 30 21.83 12.92 13.92
N SER A 31 22.25 13.57 12.82
CA SER A 31 22.58 15.01 12.90
C SER A 31 22.68 15.74 11.57
N SER A 32 21.72 15.63 10.69
CA SER A 32 21.39 16.67 9.72
C SER A 32 19.89 16.66 9.53
N ALA A 33 19.27 17.83 9.47
CA ALA A 33 17.84 17.93 9.13
C ALA A 33 17.62 17.16 7.81
N ARG A 34 17.10 15.94 7.92
CA ARG A 34 16.92 15.08 6.75
C ARG A 34 15.69 15.57 6.01
N HIS A 35 15.91 16.01 4.79
CA HIS A 35 14.84 16.34 3.88
C HIS A 35 14.28 15.06 3.27
N ALA A 36 12.99 14.98 3.15
CA ALA A 36 12.32 13.85 2.52
C ALA A 36 12.24 14.01 1.00
N THR A 37 12.17 12.87 0.32
CA THR A 37 11.69 12.77 -1.05
C THR A 37 10.35 12.04 -1.03
N TYR A 38 9.35 12.62 -1.67
CA TYR A 38 8.01 12.03 -1.76
C TYR A 38 7.80 11.45 -3.14
N LEU A 39 7.38 10.19 -3.19
CA LEU A 39 7.00 9.50 -4.42
C LEU A 39 5.50 9.30 -4.42
N VAL A 40 4.83 9.88 -5.39
CA VAL A 40 3.37 9.90 -5.48
C VAL A 40 2.93 9.24 -6.78
N PRO A 41 2.31 8.05 -6.72
CA PRO A 41 1.65 7.48 -7.87
C PRO A 41 0.42 8.31 -8.22
N GLY A 42 0.34 8.77 -9.46
CA GLY A 42 -0.78 9.53 -9.96
C GLY A 42 -1.81 8.66 -10.68
N TYR A 43 -2.71 9.31 -11.39
CA TYR A 43 -3.72 8.68 -12.23
C TYR A 43 -3.16 8.12 -13.53
N ARG A 44 -4.03 7.39 -14.23
CA ARG A 44 -3.81 7.04 -15.63
C ARG A 44 -3.59 8.31 -16.46
N ALA A 45 -2.72 8.21 -17.45
CA ALA A 45 -2.30 9.33 -18.25
C ALA A 45 -3.44 10.04 -18.99
N GLU A 46 -4.53 9.32 -19.27
CA GLU A 46 -5.69 9.85 -19.99
C GLU A 46 -6.48 10.87 -19.16
N ILE A 47 -6.45 10.75 -17.83
CA ILE A 47 -7.20 11.63 -16.92
C ILE A 47 -6.31 12.54 -16.08
N ALA A 48 -5.00 12.25 -15.98
CA ALA A 48 -4.04 13.10 -15.30
C ALA A 48 -3.82 14.40 -16.10
N SER A 49 -3.94 15.55 -15.44
CA SER A 49 -3.68 16.86 -16.06
C SER A 49 -2.22 17.27 -15.92
N TYR A 50 -1.62 17.71 -17.02
CA TYR A 50 -0.28 18.28 -17.05
C TYR A 50 -0.24 19.52 -17.93
N ARG A 51 0.04 20.68 -17.32
CA ARG A 51 0.07 21.99 -18.02
C ARG A 51 -1.19 22.26 -18.84
N GLY A 52 -2.38 21.90 -18.30
CA GLY A 52 -3.68 22.16 -18.91
C GLY A 52 -4.09 21.21 -20.03
N ARG A 53 -3.37 20.11 -20.24
CA ARG A 53 -3.71 19.03 -21.19
C ARG A 53 -3.62 17.67 -20.54
N PRO A 54 -4.20 16.59 -21.11
CA PRO A 54 -3.97 15.24 -20.64
C PRO A 54 -2.48 14.90 -20.60
N ALA A 55 -2.01 14.30 -19.52
CA ALA A 55 -0.59 13.95 -19.36
C ALA A 55 -0.10 12.98 -20.46
N GLY A 56 -0.99 12.13 -20.97
CA GLY A 56 -0.69 11.21 -22.07
C GLY A 56 -0.34 11.91 -23.40
N GLU A 57 -0.73 13.18 -23.56
CA GLU A 57 -0.43 13.99 -24.73
C GLU A 57 0.88 14.81 -24.59
N ALA A 58 1.58 14.65 -23.44
CA ALA A 58 2.82 15.37 -23.16
C ALA A 58 4.03 14.49 -23.52
N PRO A 59 4.64 14.62 -24.70
CA PRO A 59 5.75 13.77 -25.14
C PRO A 59 6.97 13.91 -24.22
N GLU A 60 7.16 15.07 -23.61
CA GLU A 60 8.24 15.34 -22.65
C GLU A 60 8.14 14.52 -21.35
N LEU A 61 6.95 13.97 -21.05
CA LEU A 61 6.75 13.09 -19.89
C LEU A 61 6.93 11.62 -20.21
N ARG A 62 6.93 11.26 -21.50
CA ARG A 62 7.08 9.88 -21.92
C ARG A 62 8.52 9.45 -21.73
N ALA A 63 8.75 8.65 -20.70
CA ALA A 63 9.99 7.90 -20.57
C ALA A 63 10.13 6.89 -21.73
N ASP A 64 11.33 6.33 -21.90
CA ASP A 64 11.66 5.32 -22.92
C ASP A 64 10.73 4.11 -22.86
N PHE A 65 9.58 4.22 -23.50
CA PHE A 65 8.63 3.10 -23.59
C PHE A 65 9.15 2.05 -24.56
N PRO A 66 8.93 0.78 -24.27
CA PRO A 66 9.18 -0.27 -25.26
C PRO A 66 8.44 0.04 -26.55
N LYS A 67 9.09 -0.17 -27.68
CA LYS A 67 8.47 0.02 -29.00
C LYS A 67 7.20 -0.82 -29.12
N GLY A 68 6.08 -0.19 -29.47
CA GLY A 68 4.80 -0.85 -29.61
C GLY A 68 4.05 -1.11 -28.29
N TYR A 69 4.46 -0.47 -27.18
CA TYR A 69 3.70 -0.56 -25.93
C TYR A 69 2.33 0.15 -26.10
N ASP A 70 1.27 -0.60 -25.88
CA ASP A 70 -0.14 -0.18 -26.00
C ASP A 70 -0.93 -0.33 -24.68
N GLY A 71 -0.23 -0.71 -23.60
CA GLY A 71 -0.85 -0.89 -22.28
C GLY A 71 -1.11 0.41 -21.53
N GLY A 72 -1.69 0.29 -20.34
CA GLY A 72 -2.00 1.44 -19.48
C GLY A 72 -0.75 2.18 -18.98
N VAL A 73 -0.87 3.49 -18.89
CA VAL A 73 0.21 4.40 -18.49
C VAL A 73 -0.23 5.22 -17.29
N THR A 74 0.65 5.37 -16.31
CA THR A 74 0.37 6.14 -15.09
C THR A 74 1.42 7.23 -14.88
N LEU A 75 0.97 8.41 -14.46
CA LEU A 75 1.84 9.51 -14.06
C LEU A 75 2.44 9.22 -12.68
N ALA A 76 3.76 9.25 -12.57
CA ALA A 76 4.48 9.25 -11.30
C ALA A 76 5.06 10.64 -11.03
N THR A 77 5.01 11.08 -9.78
CA THR A 77 5.56 12.37 -9.35
C THR A 77 6.56 12.15 -8.21
N ARG A 78 7.72 12.79 -8.34
CA ARG A 78 8.70 12.93 -7.26
C ARG A 78 8.70 14.38 -6.80
N VAL A 79 8.68 14.57 -5.48
CA VAL A 79 8.83 15.88 -4.85
C VAL A 79 10.01 15.82 -3.90
N SER A 80 10.94 16.73 -4.04
CA SER A 80 12.08 16.89 -3.14
C SER A 80 11.78 18.01 -2.14
N GLU A 81 11.88 17.73 -0.86
CA GLU A 81 11.69 18.73 0.18
C GLU A 81 12.89 19.68 0.27
N ALA A 82 14.08 19.21 -0.07
CA ALA A 82 15.33 19.96 0.08
C ALA A 82 15.34 21.25 -0.76
N ASP A 83 14.80 21.19 -1.96
CA ASP A 83 14.83 22.28 -2.95
C ASP A 83 13.46 22.59 -3.55
N GLY A 84 12.40 21.91 -3.12
CA GLY A 84 11.06 22.03 -3.67
C GLY A 84 10.91 21.52 -5.11
N ALA A 85 11.93 20.82 -5.64
CA ALA A 85 11.92 20.34 -7.01
C ALA A 85 10.85 19.26 -7.22
N VAL A 86 10.11 19.40 -8.33
CA VAL A 86 9.08 18.44 -8.74
C VAL A 86 9.44 17.84 -10.08
N ALA A 87 9.62 16.55 -10.12
CA ALA A 87 9.83 15.79 -11.35
C ALA A 87 8.65 14.85 -11.62
N ARG A 88 8.29 14.67 -12.87
CA ARG A 88 7.20 13.81 -13.31
C ARG A 88 7.61 12.93 -14.47
N ALA A 89 7.10 11.72 -14.50
CA ALA A 89 7.28 10.81 -15.62
C ALA A 89 6.00 9.98 -15.85
N LEU A 90 5.72 9.70 -17.11
CA LEU A 90 4.76 8.65 -17.48
C LEU A 90 5.48 7.30 -17.47
N LEU A 91 4.93 6.35 -16.76
CA LEU A 91 5.48 5.01 -16.67
C LEU A 91 4.48 3.99 -17.25
N PRO A 92 4.97 2.99 -18.00
CA PRO A 92 4.12 2.00 -18.70
C PRO A 92 3.58 0.97 -17.70
N VAL A 93 2.62 1.37 -16.89
CA VAL A 93 1.95 0.52 -15.90
C VAL A 93 0.61 1.11 -15.52
N ILE A 94 -0.38 0.26 -15.22
CA ILE A 94 -1.56 0.68 -14.46
C ILE A 94 -1.15 0.66 -12.99
N GLY A 95 -0.50 1.74 -12.56
CA GLY A 95 0.17 1.81 -11.27
C GLY A 95 -0.77 2.09 -10.11
N HIS A 96 -0.36 1.63 -8.92
CA HIS A 96 -1.10 1.79 -7.69
C HIS A 96 -0.23 2.30 -6.53
N HIS A 97 0.89 1.65 -6.27
CA HIS A 97 1.79 1.98 -5.17
C HIS A 97 3.24 2.00 -5.64
N ILE A 98 4.01 3.00 -5.19
CA ILE A 98 5.45 3.07 -5.42
C ILE A 98 6.16 2.67 -4.12
N ALA A 99 6.95 1.61 -4.17
CA ALA A 99 7.91 1.28 -3.12
C ALA A 99 9.29 1.80 -3.52
N ALA A 100 10.04 2.36 -2.57
CA ALA A 100 11.39 2.82 -2.79
C ALA A 100 12.42 1.96 -2.06
N ASP A 101 13.59 1.78 -2.63
CA ASP A 101 14.69 1.17 -1.90
C ASP A 101 15.16 2.09 -0.75
N PRO A 102 15.75 1.54 0.31
CA PRO A 102 16.19 2.34 1.46
C PRO A 102 17.29 3.37 1.15
N LEU A 103 17.95 3.26 -0.01
CA LEU A 103 18.96 4.21 -0.48
C LEU A 103 18.34 5.31 -1.35
N GLY A 104 17.05 5.24 -1.64
CA GLY A 104 16.34 6.21 -2.47
C GLY A 104 16.80 6.26 -3.93
N LYS A 105 17.39 5.18 -4.45
CA LYS A 105 17.91 5.13 -5.83
C LYS A 105 16.93 4.55 -6.81
N ARG A 106 16.30 3.44 -6.45
CA ARG A 106 15.36 2.70 -7.29
C ARG A 106 13.99 2.66 -6.64
N ALA A 107 12.97 2.73 -7.46
CA ALA A 107 11.61 2.47 -7.05
C ALA A 107 11.00 1.32 -7.84
N TRP A 108 10.02 0.69 -7.21
CA TRP A 108 9.14 -0.29 -7.82
C TRP A 108 7.72 0.27 -7.84
N PHE A 109 7.18 0.49 -9.02
CA PHE A 109 5.80 0.91 -9.21
C PHE A 109 4.93 -0.33 -9.45
N SER A 110 4.22 -0.73 -8.41
CA SER A 110 3.32 -1.88 -8.47
C SER A 110 2.08 -1.56 -9.29
N GLY A 111 1.76 -2.45 -10.21
CA GLY A 111 0.43 -2.46 -10.81
C GLY A 111 -0.61 -3.03 -9.84
N MET A 112 -1.87 -2.70 -10.05
CA MET A 112 -3.01 -3.32 -9.37
C MET A 112 -3.86 -4.06 -10.39
N ASN A 113 -3.96 -5.38 -10.25
CA ASN A 113 -4.56 -6.25 -11.25
C ASN A 113 -3.94 -6.12 -12.64
N ALA A 114 -2.69 -5.72 -12.69
CA ALA A 114 -1.97 -5.45 -13.92
C ALA A 114 -1.13 -6.65 -14.36
N GLU A 115 -0.84 -6.70 -15.65
CA GLU A 115 0.00 -7.73 -16.26
C GLU A 115 1.48 -7.58 -15.87
N HIS A 116 1.87 -6.46 -15.27
CA HIS A 116 3.24 -6.18 -14.89
C HIS A 116 3.32 -5.03 -13.89
N SER A 117 4.49 -4.88 -13.31
CA SER A 117 4.98 -3.73 -12.56
C SER A 117 6.21 -3.17 -13.26
N VAL A 118 6.69 -2.00 -12.84
CA VAL A 118 7.90 -1.41 -13.40
C VAL A 118 8.90 -1.03 -12.32
N ALA A 119 10.18 -1.20 -12.60
CA ALA A 119 11.27 -0.60 -11.84
C ALA A 119 11.75 0.66 -12.56
N PHE A 120 12.05 1.72 -11.80
CA PHE A 120 12.53 2.97 -12.34
C PHE A 120 13.56 3.65 -11.41
N ASP A 121 14.44 4.44 -12.00
CA ASP A 121 15.38 5.29 -11.28
C ASP A 121 14.66 6.50 -10.68
N ILE A 122 14.79 6.71 -9.37
CA ILE A 122 14.09 7.78 -8.65
C ILE A 122 14.63 9.16 -9.04
N ALA A 123 15.94 9.31 -9.17
CA ALA A 123 16.53 10.61 -9.46
C ALA A 123 16.23 11.08 -10.88
N ALA A 124 16.36 10.19 -11.84
CA ALA A 124 16.09 10.47 -13.25
C ALA A 124 14.62 10.37 -13.64
N MET A 125 13.77 9.78 -12.78
CA MET A 125 12.37 9.43 -13.09
C MET A 125 12.26 8.62 -14.39
N ARG A 126 13.17 7.68 -14.59
CA ARG A 126 13.33 6.94 -15.85
C ARG A 126 13.07 5.45 -15.65
N LEU A 127 12.29 4.87 -16.58
CA LEU A 127 12.04 3.43 -16.63
C LEU A 127 13.36 2.64 -16.71
N GLU A 128 13.53 1.64 -15.87
CA GLU A 128 14.63 0.68 -15.95
C GLU A 128 14.17 -0.67 -16.50
N ARG A 129 13.01 -1.15 -16.04
CA ARG A 129 12.52 -2.48 -16.44
C ARG A 129 11.02 -2.63 -16.25
N ILE A 130 10.39 -3.35 -17.17
CA ILE A 130 9.05 -3.92 -17.02
C ILE A 130 9.19 -5.34 -16.50
N VAL A 131 8.43 -5.70 -15.46
CA VAL A 131 8.55 -7.00 -14.78
C VAL A 131 7.16 -7.63 -14.65
N LYS A 132 6.99 -8.78 -15.28
CA LYS A 132 5.74 -9.58 -15.20
C LYS A 132 5.66 -10.33 -13.86
N PRO A 133 4.45 -10.72 -13.44
CA PRO A 133 4.26 -11.69 -12.36
C PRO A 133 5.08 -12.96 -12.62
N HIS A 134 5.57 -13.56 -11.53
CA HIS A 134 6.38 -14.76 -11.60
C HIS A 134 5.55 -16.00 -11.94
N THR A 135 4.32 -16.05 -11.44
CA THR A 135 3.45 -17.22 -11.56
C THR A 135 2.48 -17.05 -12.71
N ASP A 136 2.40 -18.04 -13.59
CA ASP A 136 1.44 -18.05 -14.69
C ASP A 136 -0.01 -18.01 -14.18
N GLY A 137 -0.83 -17.20 -14.83
CA GLY A 137 -2.22 -16.97 -14.43
C GLY A 137 -2.38 -16.03 -13.23
N PHE A 138 -1.30 -15.37 -12.81
CA PHE A 138 -1.34 -14.33 -11.77
C PHE A 138 -1.24 -12.93 -12.38
N VAL A 139 -1.69 -11.95 -11.61
CA VAL A 139 -1.53 -10.52 -11.83
C VAL A 139 -0.90 -9.90 -10.60
N THR A 140 -0.46 -8.66 -10.73
CA THR A 140 0.11 -7.91 -9.61
C THR A 140 -0.93 -7.65 -8.52
N GLY A 141 -0.53 -7.75 -7.25
CA GLY A 141 -1.43 -7.56 -6.10
C GLY A 141 -1.70 -6.10 -5.74
N GLY A 142 -0.79 -5.20 -6.10
CA GLY A 142 -0.94 -3.75 -5.84
C GLY A 142 0.21 -3.12 -5.08
N HIS A 143 0.86 -3.83 -4.17
CA HIS A 143 1.92 -3.31 -3.34
C HIS A 143 3.18 -4.15 -3.37
N ALA A 144 4.27 -3.52 -2.95
CA ALA A 144 5.57 -4.14 -2.74
C ALA A 144 6.30 -3.45 -1.58
N ALA A 145 7.33 -4.09 -1.05
CA ALA A 145 8.21 -3.54 -0.04
C ALA A 145 9.66 -3.97 -0.30
N PHE A 146 10.61 -3.08 -0.07
CA PHE A 146 12.03 -3.45 0.02
C PHE A 146 12.38 -3.86 1.45
N THR A 147 13.32 -4.78 1.61
CA THR A 147 13.89 -5.07 2.92
C THR A 147 14.68 -3.86 3.45
N PRO A 148 14.80 -3.68 4.79
CA PRO A 148 15.52 -2.55 5.37
C PRO A 148 16.99 -2.45 4.93
N ASP A 149 17.61 -3.58 4.57
CA ASP A 149 18.97 -3.65 4.04
C ASP A 149 19.06 -3.41 2.52
N GLY A 150 17.93 -3.21 1.85
CA GLY A 150 17.84 -2.96 0.41
C GLY A 150 18.19 -4.17 -0.48
N ARG A 151 18.36 -5.36 0.09
CA ARG A 151 18.80 -6.55 -0.68
C ARG A 151 17.67 -7.22 -1.43
N TYR A 152 16.46 -7.19 -0.87
CA TYR A 152 15.32 -7.89 -1.44
C TYR A 152 14.15 -6.95 -1.69
N LEU A 153 13.41 -7.27 -2.73
CA LEU A 153 12.12 -6.69 -3.05
C LEU A 153 11.06 -7.77 -2.91
N LEU A 154 10.04 -7.49 -2.11
CA LEU A 154 8.88 -8.34 -1.92
C LEU A 154 7.71 -7.75 -2.70
N ALA A 155 7.05 -8.54 -3.54
CA ALA A 155 5.90 -8.12 -4.30
C ALA A 155 4.75 -9.12 -4.13
N THR A 156 3.54 -8.60 -3.93
CA THR A 156 2.34 -9.42 -3.88
C THR A 156 1.87 -9.75 -5.30
N GLU A 157 1.51 -11.00 -5.52
CA GLU A 157 0.89 -11.48 -6.75
C GLU A 157 -0.40 -12.23 -6.41
N ARG A 158 -1.45 -12.01 -7.17
CA ARG A 158 -2.75 -12.63 -6.94
C ARG A 158 -3.27 -13.33 -8.18
N ARG A 159 -4.15 -14.31 -8.01
CA ARG A 159 -4.79 -14.97 -9.13
C ARG A 159 -5.69 -14.02 -9.91
N ARG A 160 -5.79 -14.25 -11.21
CA ARG A 160 -6.85 -13.64 -12.03
C ARG A 160 -8.21 -14.18 -11.60
N PHE A 161 -9.20 -13.31 -11.58
CA PHE A 161 -10.57 -13.70 -11.25
C PHE A 161 -11.35 -14.30 -12.42
N ASP A 162 -10.74 -14.42 -13.58
CA ASP A 162 -11.33 -14.92 -14.83
C ASP A 162 -11.38 -16.46 -14.91
N ARG A 163 -10.84 -17.17 -13.92
CA ARG A 163 -10.79 -18.63 -13.91
C ARG A 163 -11.47 -19.22 -12.67
N PRO A 164 -12.30 -20.27 -12.84
CA PRO A 164 -12.88 -20.97 -11.71
C PRO A 164 -11.78 -21.65 -10.89
N PHE A 165 -11.95 -21.67 -9.58
CA PHE A 165 -11.06 -22.37 -8.67
C PHE A 165 -11.53 -23.80 -8.48
N GLN A 166 -10.62 -24.75 -8.58
CA GLN A 166 -10.92 -26.17 -8.35
C GLN A 166 -10.71 -26.56 -6.89
N ARG A 167 -9.78 -25.90 -6.17
CA ARG A 167 -9.42 -26.20 -4.80
C ARG A 167 -9.31 -24.92 -3.97
N ALA A 168 -9.52 -25.02 -2.66
CA ALA A 168 -9.47 -23.85 -1.76
C ALA A 168 -8.08 -23.19 -1.70
N ASP A 169 -7.01 -23.99 -1.72
CA ASP A 169 -5.63 -23.51 -1.71
C ASP A 169 -5.23 -22.83 -3.03
N GLU A 170 -5.93 -23.12 -4.12
CA GLU A 170 -5.72 -22.43 -5.39
C GLU A 170 -6.14 -20.94 -5.38
N ARG A 171 -6.88 -20.53 -4.36
CA ARG A 171 -7.33 -19.15 -4.17
C ARG A 171 -6.25 -18.27 -3.56
N HIS A 172 -5.24 -18.85 -2.93
CA HIS A 172 -4.16 -18.11 -2.32
C HIS A 172 -3.32 -17.38 -3.35
N GLY A 173 -2.86 -16.19 -2.96
CA GLY A 173 -1.87 -15.44 -3.72
C GLY A 173 -0.45 -15.82 -3.36
N ARG A 174 0.51 -15.07 -3.90
CA ARG A 174 1.93 -15.30 -3.70
C ARG A 174 2.64 -14.04 -3.19
N LEU A 175 3.63 -14.26 -2.32
CA LEU A 175 4.66 -13.31 -2.00
C LEU A 175 5.91 -13.69 -2.77
N VAL A 176 6.28 -12.89 -3.74
CA VAL A 176 7.47 -13.13 -4.58
C VAL A 176 8.62 -12.30 -4.03
N VAL A 177 9.70 -12.98 -3.67
CA VAL A 177 10.95 -12.39 -3.20
C VAL A 177 11.90 -12.28 -4.38
N ARG A 178 12.38 -11.08 -4.65
CA ARG A 178 13.33 -10.78 -5.73
C ARG A 178 14.61 -10.19 -5.17
N ASP A 179 15.71 -10.46 -5.83
CA ASP A 179 16.93 -9.67 -5.65
C ASP A 179 16.67 -8.22 -6.08
N ALA A 180 16.86 -7.26 -5.19
CA ALA A 180 16.48 -5.87 -5.44
C ALA A 180 17.29 -5.21 -6.58
N ARG A 181 18.51 -5.69 -6.83
CA ARG A 181 19.41 -5.17 -7.88
C ARG A 181 19.10 -5.75 -9.26
N THR A 182 18.94 -7.07 -9.34
CA THR A 182 18.76 -7.78 -10.63
C THR A 182 17.30 -8.01 -10.98
N LEU A 183 16.39 -7.92 -10.01
CA LEU A 183 14.97 -8.25 -10.06
C LEU A 183 14.71 -9.75 -10.35
N ALA A 184 15.73 -10.58 -10.28
CA ALA A 184 15.61 -12.01 -10.40
C ALA A 184 14.79 -12.57 -9.23
N VAL A 185 13.91 -13.53 -9.52
CA VAL A 185 13.14 -14.23 -8.49
C VAL A 185 14.05 -15.16 -7.71
N LEU A 186 14.03 -15.02 -6.40
CA LEU A 186 14.76 -15.86 -5.45
C LEU A 186 13.85 -16.88 -4.78
N ALA A 187 12.63 -16.48 -4.46
CA ALA A 187 11.63 -17.35 -3.85
C ALA A 187 10.21 -16.89 -4.21
N SER A 188 9.26 -17.80 -4.09
CA SER A 188 7.83 -17.54 -4.20
C SER A 188 7.11 -18.34 -3.13
N HIS A 189 6.54 -17.62 -2.16
CA HIS A 189 5.87 -18.20 -1.00
C HIS A 189 4.35 -18.10 -1.16
N ASP A 190 3.61 -19.06 -0.60
CA ASP A 190 2.17 -18.95 -0.44
C ASP A 190 1.86 -17.81 0.54
N CYS A 191 0.90 -16.92 0.22
CA CYS A 191 0.43 -15.90 1.14
C CYS A 191 -0.55 -16.44 2.18
N PHE A 192 -1.03 -17.68 2.03
CA PHE A 192 -2.07 -18.31 2.88
C PHE A 192 -3.35 -17.47 2.98
N GLY A 193 -3.56 -16.56 2.05
CA GLY A 193 -4.70 -15.66 1.99
C GLY A 193 -5.15 -15.37 0.56
N ILE A 194 -6.40 -14.96 0.42
CA ILE A 194 -7.05 -14.72 -0.86
C ILE A 194 -6.80 -13.28 -1.30
N ALA A 195 -6.31 -13.11 -2.51
CA ALA A 195 -6.05 -11.81 -3.13
C ALA A 195 -5.17 -10.90 -2.26
N PRO A 196 -3.87 -11.25 -2.00
CA PRO A 196 -2.95 -10.41 -1.26
C PRO A 196 -2.80 -9.06 -1.96
N HIS A 197 -2.81 -7.98 -1.17
CA HIS A 197 -2.75 -6.63 -1.67
C HIS A 197 -1.53 -5.87 -1.17
N ASP A 198 -1.45 -5.62 0.13
CA ASP A 198 -0.33 -4.88 0.72
C ASP A 198 0.58 -5.81 1.51
N VAL A 199 1.86 -5.48 1.53
CA VAL A 199 2.89 -6.17 2.30
C VAL A 199 3.77 -5.15 3.01
N ARG A 200 3.98 -5.38 4.31
CA ARG A 200 4.93 -4.62 5.13
C ARG A 200 5.83 -5.57 5.91
N LEU A 201 7.06 -5.16 6.09
CA LEU A 201 8.01 -5.90 6.90
C LEU A 201 7.95 -5.42 8.36
N THR A 202 8.20 -6.33 9.28
CA THR A 202 8.56 -5.95 10.65
C THR A 202 9.88 -5.17 10.65
N GLN A 203 10.10 -4.37 11.68
CA GLN A 203 11.28 -3.49 11.78
C GLN A 203 12.60 -4.27 11.66
N ASP A 204 12.64 -5.50 12.18
CA ASP A 204 13.81 -6.37 12.10
C ASP A 204 13.96 -7.08 10.73
N GLY A 205 13.01 -6.87 9.82
CA GLY A 205 13.01 -7.48 8.49
C GLY A 205 12.78 -8.99 8.45
N LYS A 206 12.45 -9.62 9.57
CA LYS A 206 12.31 -11.09 9.63
C LYS A 206 10.96 -11.58 9.15
N TYR A 207 9.92 -10.77 9.33
CA TYR A 207 8.55 -11.16 9.02
C TYR A 207 7.91 -10.21 8.02
N ALA A 208 7.08 -10.77 7.17
CA ALA A 208 6.23 -10.03 6.23
C ALA A 208 4.77 -10.15 6.65
N ALA A 209 4.14 -9.03 6.99
CA ALA A 209 2.71 -8.93 7.24
C ALA A 209 2.00 -8.61 5.91
N ILE A 210 0.99 -9.39 5.55
CA ILE A 210 0.30 -9.30 4.27
C ILE A 210 -1.20 -9.12 4.51
N ALA A 211 -1.75 -8.02 4.02
CA ALA A 211 -3.20 -7.81 3.98
C ALA A 211 -3.78 -8.49 2.74
N ASN A 212 -4.72 -9.40 2.97
CA ASN A 212 -5.41 -10.14 1.93
C ASN A 212 -6.85 -9.65 1.84
N TYR A 213 -7.29 -9.22 0.65
CA TYR A 213 -8.65 -8.73 0.42
C TYR A 213 -9.71 -9.74 0.84
N GLY A 214 -9.48 -11.01 0.54
CA GLY A 214 -10.46 -12.05 0.73
C GLY A 214 -11.52 -12.11 -0.36
N SER A 215 -11.55 -11.16 -1.28
CA SER A 215 -12.48 -11.13 -2.40
C SER A 215 -12.00 -12.05 -3.53
N VAL A 216 -12.98 -12.63 -4.25
CA VAL A 216 -12.75 -13.57 -5.36
C VAL A 216 -13.22 -13.05 -6.71
N ASP A 217 -13.70 -11.82 -6.73
CA ASP A 217 -14.13 -11.12 -7.94
C ASP A 217 -13.73 -9.64 -7.89
N LEU A 218 -13.84 -8.99 -9.05
CA LEU A 218 -13.77 -7.54 -9.18
C LEU A 218 -15.19 -7.01 -9.30
N PRO A 219 -15.71 -6.29 -8.30
CA PRO A 219 -17.06 -5.80 -8.37
C PRO A 219 -17.22 -4.84 -9.55
N LEU A 220 -18.29 -5.00 -10.29
CA LEU A 220 -18.74 -4.02 -11.27
C LEU A 220 -19.18 -2.73 -10.55
N ALA A 221 -19.28 -1.63 -11.30
CA ALA A 221 -19.82 -0.38 -10.76
C ALA A 221 -21.19 -0.63 -10.11
N GLY A 222 -21.38 -0.16 -8.86
CA GLY A 222 -22.63 -0.34 -8.11
C GLY A 222 -22.81 -1.72 -7.46
N SER A 223 -21.89 -2.67 -7.63
CA SER A 223 -21.95 -3.98 -6.97
C SER A 223 -20.95 -4.10 -5.82
N LYS A 224 -21.20 -5.06 -4.92
CA LYS A 224 -20.29 -5.42 -3.82
C LYS A 224 -19.36 -6.57 -4.26
N PRO A 225 -18.12 -6.61 -3.76
CA PRO A 225 -17.26 -7.77 -3.99
C PRO A 225 -17.77 -8.99 -3.21
N THR A 226 -17.57 -10.17 -3.77
CA THR A 226 -17.77 -11.42 -3.06
C THR A 226 -16.56 -11.69 -2.18
N ILE A 227 -16.70 -11.54 -0.86
CA ILE A 227 -15.65 -11.74 0.12
C ILE A 227 -15.83 -13.11 0.74
N LEU A 228 -14.83 -13.99 0.60
CA LEU A 228 -14.80 -15.29 1.24
C LEU A 228 -14.06 -15.26 2.56
N GLU A 229 -12.87 -14.69 2.60
CA GLU A 229 -12.04 -14.63 3.78
C GLU A 229 -11.03 -13.50 3.70
N ALA A 230 -11.38 -12.34 4.21
CA ALA A 230 -10.42 -11.28 4.42
C ALA A 230 -9.50 -11.65 5.60
N SER A 231 -8.20 -11.58 5.41
CA SER A 231 -7.25 -12.02 6.43
C SER A 231 -5.96 -11.20 6.43
N LEU A 232 -5.31 -11.17 7.59
CA LEU A 232 -3.92 -10.78 7.71
C LEU A 232 -3.09 -12.04 7.93
N THR A 233 -2.05 -12.23 7.13
CA THR A 233 -1.10 -13.32 7.29
C THR A 233 0.29 -12.77 7.58
N VAL A 234 1.04 -13.46 8.43
CA VAL A 234 2.43 -13.13 8.74
C VAL A 234 3.31 -14.30 8.39
N LEU A 235 4.27 -14.07 7.53
CA LEU A 235 5.23 -15.05 7.06
C LEU A 235 6.61 -14.77 7.63
N GLU A 236 7.31 -15.80 8.04
CA GLU A 236 8.75 -15.74 8.26
C GLU A 236 9.45 -15.65 6.90
N LEU A 237 10.15 -14.55 6.64
CA LEU A 237 10.67 -14.25 5.31
C LEU A 237 11.69 -15.28 4.81
N ALA A 238 12.53 -15.79 5.70
CA ALA A 238 13.59 -16.72 5.35
C ALA A 238 13.08 -18.08 4.84
N SER A 239 11.97 -18.56 5.39
CA SER A 239 11.42 -19.89 5.09
C SER A 239 10.10 -19.85 4.29
N GLY A 240 9.41 -18.70 4.26
CA GLY A 240 8.05 -18.59 3.75
C GLY A 240 7.01 -19.26 4.64
N ARG A 241 7.40 -19.67 5.86
CA ARG A 241 6.51 -20.35 6.80
C ARG A 241 5.48 -19.38 7.36
N LEU A 242 4.21 -19.81 7.36
CA LEU A 242 3.14 -19.07 8.03
C LEU A 242 3.40 -19.06 9.55
N VAL A 243 3.49 -17.87 10.12
CA VAL A 243 3.66 -17.64 11.56
C VAL A 243 2.31 -17.38 12.21
N HIS A 244 1.53 -16.48 11.61
CA HIS A 244 0.19 -16.14 12.08
C HIS A 244 -0.75 -15.93 10.90
N LYS A 245 -2.01 -16.31 11.11
CA LYS A 245 -3.13 -15.95 10.25
C LYS A 245 -4.29 -15.50 11.12
N TRP A 246 -4.73 -14.28 10.92
CA TRP A 246 -5.93 -13.73 11.53
C TRP A 246 -6.97 -13.48 10.46
N VAL A 247 -8.13 -14.07 10.64
CA VAL A 247 -9.28 -13.78 9.79
C VAL A 247 -9.99 -12.54 10.31
N ALA A 248 -10.33 -11.62 9.42
CA ALA A 248 -11.02 -10.40 9.81
C ALA A 248 -12.39 -10.73 10.44
N PRO A 249 -12.77 -10.03 11.52
CA PRO A 249 -14.04 -10.28 12.18
C PRO A 249 -15.26 -9.86 11.34
N MET A 250 -15.06 -9.02 10.33
CA MET A 250 -16.10 -8.57 9.40
C MET A 250 -16.11 -9.44 8.14
N ARG A 251 -17.28 -9.94 7.78
CA ARG A 251 -17.46 -10.76 6.57
C ARG A 251 -17.76 -9.98 5.31
N ASP A 252 -18.04 -8.68 5.42
CA ASP A 252 -18.41 -7.79 4.31
C ASP A 252 -17.34 -6.71 4.05
N ALA A 253 -16.13 -6.92 4.58
CA ALA A 253 -15.02 -5.99 4.42
C ALA A 253 -13.77 -6.69 3.90
N GLU A 254 -13.10 -6.06 2.95
CA GLU A 254 -11.74 -6.40 2.53
C GLU A 254 -10.71 -5.86 3.53
N LEU A 255 -9.57 -6.53 3.74
CA LEU A 255 -8.40 -5.93 4.36
C LEU A 255 -7.45 -5.45 3.27
N ARG A 256 -7.09 -4.15 3.30
CA ARG A 256 -6.35 -3.52 2.20
C ARG A 256 -4.93 -3.15 2.53
N HIS A 257 -4.72 -2.19 3.40
CA HIS A 257 -3.38 -1.67 3.68
C HIS A 257 -2.98 -2.04 5.10
N VAL A 258 -1.70 -2.33 5.29
CA VAL A 258 -1.17 -2.82 6.56
C VAL A 258 -0.02 -1.96 7.04
N ALA A 259 0.07 -1.77 8.35
CA ALA A 259 1.25 -1.31 9.06
C ALA A 259 1.74 -2.42 9.98
N ALA A 260 3.05 -2.61 10.06
CA ALA A 260 3.67 -3.57 10.95
C ALA A 260 4.97 -2.99 11.54
N HIS A 261 5.22 -3.24 12.81
CA HIS A 261 6.48 -2.90 13.47
C HIS A 261 7.12 -4.16 14.05
N GLY A 262 6.36 -4.90 14.83
CA GLY A 262 6.67 -6.24 15.33
C GLY A 262 5.42 -7.11 15.19
N LEU A 263 5.46 -8.30 15.74
CA LEU A 263 4.30 -9.21 15.74
C LEU A 263 3.17 -8.75 16.69
N ASP A 264 3.47 -7.85 17.59
CA ASP A 264 2.57 -7.26 18.59
C ASP A 264 1.93 -5.93 18.16
N ARG A 265 2.44 -5.34 17.08
CA ARG A 265 1.98 -4.03 16.56
C ARG A 265 1.74 -4.14 15.06
N VAL A 266 0.59 -4.71 14.70
CA VAL A 266 0.14 -4.84 13.31
C VAL A 266 -1.27 -4.30 13.18
N ALA A 267 -1.52 -3.47 12.18
CA ALA A 267 -2.84 -2.96 11.89
C ALA A 267 -3.14 -3.02 10.39
N ALA A 268 -4.39 -3.32 10.05
CA ALA A 268 -4.87 -3.25 8.68
C ALA A 268 -6.13 -2.40 8.60
N VAL A 269 -6.24 -1.61 7.53
CA VAL A 269 -7.47 -0.87 7.25
C VAL A 269 -8.46 -1.79 6.59
N ALA A 270 -9.68 -1.82 7.13
CA ALA A 270 -10.78 -2.49 6.49
C ALA A 270 -11.48 -1.56 5.49
N PHE A 271 -12.09 -2.16 4.48
CA PHE A 271 -12.69 -1.44 3.37
C PHE A 271 -14.02 -2.08 3.01
N ARG A 272 -15.09 -1.36 3.24
CA ARG A 272 -16.46 -1.82 2.95
C ARG A 272 -17.03 -1.04 1.79
N MET A 273 -17.56 -1.75 0.82
CA MET A 273 -18.27 -1.16 -0.31
C MET A 273 -19.77 -1.41 -0.16
N GLY A 274 -20.56 -0.37 -0.36
CA GLY A 274 -22.01 -0.42 -0.41
C GLY A 274 -22.52 -0.46 -1.84
N GLY A 275 -23.79 -0.79 -1.99
CA GLY A 275 -24.53 -0.65 -3.23
C GLY A 275 -25.42 0.61 -3.21
N GLU A 276 -26.29 0.75 -4.21
CA GLU A 276 -27.17 1.92 -4.37
C GLU A 276 -28.13 2.19 -3.18
N ALA A 277 -28.54 1.16 -2.45
CA ALA A 277 -29.40 1.31 -1.29
C ALA A 277 -28.69 2.02 -0.14
N GLU A 278 -27.46 1.61 0.14
CA GLU A 278 -26.60 2.22 1.14
C GLU A 278 -26.20 3.63 0.73
N GLU A 279 -25.98 3.88 -0.56
CA GLU A 279 -25.75 5.22 -1.08
C GLU A 279 -26.90 6.16 -0.78
N ARG A 280 -28.12 5.75 -1.10
CA ARG A 280 -29.33 6.54 -0.79
C ARG A 280 -29.47 6.81 0.70
N ALA A 281 -29.21 5.79 1.54
CA ALA A 281 -29.29 5.95 2.99
C ALA A 281 -28.24 6.93 3.52
N LEU A 282 -26.99 6.84 3.04
CA LEU A 282 -25.92 7.77 3.41
C LEU A 282 -26.20 9.20 2.91
N SER A 283 -26.71 9.35 1.69
CA SER A 283 -27.06 10.64 1.12
C SER A 283 -28.23 11.30 1.85
N ALA A 284 -29.15 10.51 2.42
CA ALA A 284 -30.27 11.00 3.22
C ALA A 284 -29.87 11.38 4.65
N SER A 285 -28.81 10.77 5.21
CA SER A 285 -28.37 10.94 6.60
C SER A 285 -27.48 12.16 6.84
N ARG A 286 -27.56 13.17 5.99
CA ARG A 286 -26.53 14.17 5.83
C ARG A 286 -26.28 15.19 6.87
N ASP A 287 -24.96 15.41 7.13
CA ASP A 287 -24.42 16.59 7.78
C ASP A 287 -23.29 17.26 6.99
N GLY A 288 -23.36 17.27 5.67
CA GLY A 288 -22.34 17.93 4.82
C GLY A 288 -20.95 17.30 4.85
N VAL A 289 -20.80 16.10 5.42
CA VAL A 289 -19.51 15.38 5.50
C VAL A 289 -19.18 14.70 4.16
N PHE A 290 -20.12 14.68 3.23
CA PHE A 290 -20.01 13.92 1.99
C PHE A 290 -20.07 14.83 0.77
N GLU A 291 -19.05 14.79 -0.04
CA GLU A 291 -19.08 15.39 -1.37
C GLU A 291 -19.59 14.33 -2.36
N PRO A 292 -20.76 14.56 -2.99
CA PRO A 292 -21.34 13.62 -3.95
C PRO A 292 -20.41 13.29 -5.11
N ASP A 293 -19.57 14.24 -5.52
CA ASP A 293 -18.68 14.11 -6.67
C ASP A 293 -17.60 13.02 -6.49
N ILE A 294 -17.11 12.81 -5.26
CA ILE A 294 -16.15 11.76 -4.97
C ILE A 294 -16.82 10.38 -4.97
N LEU A 295 -18.09 10.30 -4.62
CA LEU A 295 -18.87 9.07 -4.72
C LEU A 295 -19.17 8.72 -6.18
N ALA A 296 -19.42 9.73 -7.02
CA ALA A 296 -19.73 9.56 -8.44
C ALA A 296 -18.52 9.13 -9.27
N GLU A 297 -17.32 9.56 -8.92
CA GLU A 297 -16.10 9.34 -9.69
C GLU A 297 -15.77 7.85 -9.91
N HIS A 298 -16.19 6.97 -8.98
CA HIS A 298 -15.96 5.53 -9.06
C HIS A 298 -17.23 4.68 -9.13
N GLY A 299 -18.40 5.29 -9.10
CA GLY A 299 -19.67 4.56 -9.02
C GLY A 299 -19.75 3.61 -7.81
N ARG A 300 -19.04 3.93 -6.73
CA ARG A 300 -18.91 3.09 -5.53
C ARG A 300 -19.15 3.90 -4.28
N VAL A 301 -19.95 3.34 -3.39
CA VAL A 301 -20.18 3.89 -2.05
C VAL A 301 -19.25 3.23 -1.06
N TYR A 302 -18.61 4.04 -0.24
CA TYR A 302 -17.74 3.54 0.82
C TYR A 302 -18.43 3.65 2.15
N LEU A 303 -18.64 2.52 2.79
CA LEU A 303 -19.25 2.41 4.10
C LEU A 303 -18.24 2.60 5.22
N PRO A 304 -18.67 2.98 6.43
CA PRO A 304 -17.81 2.96 7.60
C PRO A 304 -17.14 1.60 7.79
N ALA A 305 -15.84 1.61 8.04
CA ALA A 305 -15.08 0.39 8.28
C ALA A 305 -14.00 0.61 9.34
N PRO A 306 -13.77 -0.35 10.25
CA PRO A 306 -12.80 -0.21 11.32
C PRO A 306 -11.36 -0.32 10.81
N VAL A 307 -10.44 0.14 11.63
CA VAL A 307 -9.05 -0.29 11.61
C VAL A 307 -8.96 -1.55 12.46
N VAL A 308 -8.47 -2.64 11.88
CA VAL A 308 -8.32 -3.90 12.58
C VAL A 308 -6.90 -4.01 13.07
N MET A 309 -6.72 -4.08 14.39
CA MET A 309 -5.41 -4.17 15.03
C MET A 309 -5.19 -5.59 15.53
N PHE A 310 -4.11 -6.16 15.09
CA PHE A 310 -3.70 -7.53 15.43
C PHE A 310 -2.46 -7.50 16.33
N GLY A 311 -2.28 -8.54 17.16
CA GLY A 311 -1.09 -8.69 17.95
C GLY A 311 -1.00 -10.10 18.53
N ALA A 312 0.18 -10.69 18.50
CA ALA A 312 0.43 -12.03 19.02
C ALA A 312 0.21 -12.14 20.54
N ASP A 313 0.33 -11.02 21.24
CA ASP A 313 0.15 -10.87 22.68
C ASP A 313 -1.33 -10.69 23.11
N ARG A 314 -2.24 -10.57 22.16
CA ARG A 314 -3.66 -10.34 22.46
C ARG A 314 -4.39 -11.64 22.75
N PRO A 315 -5.28 -11.67 23.76
CA PRO A 315 -6.06 -12.87 24.11
C PRO A 315 -6.83 -13.42 22.91
N GLY A 316 -6.69 -14.73 22.67
CA GLY A 316 -7.36 -15.42 21.57
C GLY A 316 -6.78 -15.13 20.17
N GLY A 317 -5.56 -14.59 20.07
CA GLY A 317 -5.00 -14.12 18.81
C GLY A 317 -5.78 -12.91 18.26
N GLY A 318 -6.41 -12.14 19.15
CA GLY A 318 -7.52 -11.27 18.90
C GLY A 318 -7.20 -10.06 18.06
N ALA A 319 -8.18 -9.70 17.22
CA ALA A 319 -8.21 -8.42 16.57
C ALA A 319 -9.07 -7.43 17.38
N ILE A 320 -8.63 -6.20 17.50
CA ILE A 320 -9.46 -5.07 17.93
C ILE A 320 -9.96 -4.36 16.69
N ALA A 321 -11.28 -4.22 16.56
CA ALA A 321 -11.90 -3.38 15.54
C ALA A 321 -12.04 -1.96 16.08
N ALA A 322 -11.07 -1.09 15.75
CA ALA A 322 -11.05 0.29 16.24
C ALA A 322 -11.89 1.22 15.35
N MET A 323 -12.80 1.96 15.96
CA MET A 323 -13.71 2.92 15.28
C MET A 323 -13.79 4.22 16.07
N PRO A 324 -14.00 5.39 15.42
CA PRO A 324 -14.40 6.61 16.12
C PRO A 324 -15.85 6.50 16.63
N GLU A 325 -16.22 7.38 17.55
CA GLU A 325 -17.59 7.49 18.08
C GLU A 325 -18.61 7.73 16.96
N ASP A 326 -18.29 8.64 16.03
CA ASP A 326 -19.03 8.79 14.77
C ASP A 326 -18.39 7.90 13.68
N PRO A 327 -18.99 6.75 13.35
CA PRO A 327 -18.45 5.83 12.35
C PRO A 327 -18.36 6.45 10.95
N LEU A 328 -19.18 7.44 10.62
CA LEU A 328 -19.17 8.09 9.31
C LEU A 328 -17.85 8.81 9.03
N LEU A 329 -17.06 9.10 10.05
CA LEU A 329 -15.72 9.68 9.92
C LEU A 329 -14.65 8.66 9.55
N ALA A 330 -14.96 7.35 9.52
CA ALA A 330 -14.06 6.26 9.19
C ALA A 330 -14.48 5.54 7.91
N ARG A 331 -14.64 6.28 6.80
CA ARG A 331 -14.98 5.70 5.50
C ARG A 331 -13.81 5.73 4.55
N GLN A 332 -13.61 4.63 3.84
CA GLN A 332 -12.54 4.45 2.89
C GLN A 332 -11.15 4.62 3.53
N GLY A 333 -10.79 3.75 4.46
CA GLY A 333 -9.42 3.70 5.00
C GLY A 333 -8.39 3.51 3.88
N GLN A 334 -7.44 4.46 3.72
CA GLN A 334 -6.53 4.47 2.58
C GLN A 334 -5.11 4.07 2.91
N SER A 335 -4.57 4.59 3.99
CA SER A 335 -3.21 4.27 4.41
C SER A 335 -3.12 4.25 5.92
N VAL A 336 -2.24 3.42 6.43
CA VAL A 336 -1.94 3.30 7.86
C VAL A 336 -0.44 3.28 8.07
N VAL A 337 0.01 3.95 9.11
CA VAL A 337 1.41 3.92 9.57
C VAL A 337 1.44 3.78 11.07
N TYR A 338 2.41 3.02 11.58
CA TYR A 338 2.69 2.91 13.00
C TYR A 338 3.74 3.93 13.43
N ASP A 339 3.44 4.71 14.46
CA ASP A 339 4.39 5.59 15.13
C ASP A 339 4.98 4.89 16.37
N PRO A 340 6.24 4.43 16.32
CA PRO A 340 6.84 3.69 17.41
C PRO A 340 7.20 4.56 18.63
N VAL A 341 7.27 5.88 18.47
CA VAL A 341 7.60 6.80 19.58
C VAL A 341 6.40 7.02 20.49
N HIS A 342 5.20 7.08 19.90
CA HIS A 342 3.97 7.37 20.64
C HIS A 342 3.06 6.14 20.80
N ASP A 343 3.46 4.97 20.26
CA ASP A 343 2.66 3.73 20.19
C ASP A 343 1.28 3.97 19.58
N GLU A 344 1.27 4.57 18.37
CA GLU A 344 0.05 5.01 17.70
C GLU A 344 -0.05 4.46 16.27
N MET A 345 -1.27 4.13 15.86
CA MET A 345 -1.63 3.87 14.47
C MET A 345 -2.29 5.11 13.89
N ILE A 346 -1.67 5.71 12.88
CA ILE A 346 -2.16 6.91 12.21
C ILE A 346 -2.75 6.50 10.87
N VAL A 347 -4.02 6.84 10.64
CA VAL A 347 -4.82 6.31 9.52
C VAL A 347 -5.50 7.44 8.77
N THR A 348 -5.44 7.38 7.45
CA THR A 348 -6.17 8.31 6.57
C THR A 348 -7.46 7.67 6.05
N PHE A 349 -8.54 8.45 6.00
CA PHE A 349 -9.83 8.05 5.47
C PHE A 349 -10.24 9.01 4.34
N GLY A 350 -10.20 8.51 3.11
CA GLY A 350 -10.32 9.33 1.91
C GLY A 350 -11.65 10.08 1.82
N THR A 351 -12.76 9.38 1.72
CA THR A 351 -14.08 9.99 1.49
C THR A 351 -14.65 10.74 2.67
N SER A 352 -14.19 10.49 3.89
CA SER A 352 -14.55 11.30 5.06
C SER A 352 -13.62 12.47 5.31
N HIS A 353 -12.55 12.62 4.53
CA HIS A 353 -11.54 13.69 4.68
C HIS A 353 -10.94 13.76 6.07
N THR A 354 -10.75 12.60 6.71
CA THR A 354 -10.27 12.52 8.09
C THR A 354 -8.91 11.84 8.19
N LEU A 355 -8.19 12.21 9.23
CA LEU A 355 -7.08 11.46 9.77
C LEU A 355 -7.44 11.11 11.21
N ILE A 356 -7.33 9.84 11.55
CA ILE A 356 -7.63 9.35 12.90
C ILE A 356 -6.38 8.67 13.45
N VAL A 357 -6.04 9.04 14.67
CA VAL A 357 -4.94 8.43 15.44
C VAL A 357 -5.55 7.52 16.49
N PHE A 358 -5.13 6.28 16.49
CA PHE A 358 -5.54 5.27 17.45
C PHE A 358 -4.35 4.85 18.31
N GLY A 359 -4.56 4.61 19.59
CA GLY A 359 -3.60 3.90 20.40
C GLY A 359 -3.37 2.49 19.88
N ALA A 360 -2.13 2.11 19.58
CA ALA A 360 -1.83 0.82 18.96
C ALA A 360 -2.09 -0.36 19.90
N ALA A 361 -1.98 -0.14 21.21
CA ALA A 361 -2.23 -1.19 22.20
C ALA A 361 -3.72 -1.48 22.44
N ASP A 362 -4.56 -0.42 22.46
CA ASP A 362 -5.94 -0.49 22.93
C ASP A 362 -7.00 -0.14 21.88
N GLY A 363 -6.59 0.36 20.70
CA GLY A 363 -7.49 0.77 19.62
C GLY A 363 -8.33 2.01 19.91
N ARG A 364 -8.06 2.73 21.03
CA ARG A 364 -8.82 3.92 21.36
C ARG A 364 -8.39 5.11 20.51
N VAL A 365 -9.36 5.91 20.09
CA VAL A 365 -9.09 7.17 19.38
C VAL A 365 -8.34 8.12 20.30
N ARG A 366 -7.16 8.54 19.89
CA ARG A 366 -6.32 9.55 20.56
C ARG A 366 -6.58 10.93 19.96
N LYS A 367 -6.75 10.99 18.65
CA LYS A 367 -6.98 12.23 17.91
C LYS A 367 -7.83 11.96 16.67
N LEU A 368 -8.68 12.92 16.33
CA LEU A 368 -9.43 12.95 15.09
C LEU A 368 -9.26 14.34 14.46
N LEU A 369 -8.82 14.37 13.22
CA LEU A 369 -8.61 15.60 12.46
C LEU A 369 -9.51 15.60 11.22
N ARG A 370 -10.29 16.66 11.06
CA ARG A 370 -11.01 16.99 9.83
C ARG A 370 -10.04 17.73 8.92
N LEU A 371 -9.45 16.99 7.98
CA LEU A 371 -8.41 17.52 7.10
C LEU A 371 -8.96 18.52 6.06
N ASP A 372 -10.21 18.37 5.66
CA ASP A 372 -10.92 19.33 4.80
C ASP A 372 -10.93 20.75 5.40
N ARG A 373 -11.07 20.88 6.72
CA ARG A 373 -10.98 22.15 7.43
C ARG A 373 -9.58 22.79 7.42
N LEU A 374 -8.58 21.98 7.14
CA LEU A 374 -7.19 22.41 6.97
C LEU A 374 -6.82 22.64 5.49
N GLY A 375 -7.77 22.42 4.57
CA GLY A 375 -7.58 22.53 3.14
C GLY A 375 -7.04 21.28 2.46
N LEU A 376 -6.90 20.16 3.17
CA LEU A 376 -6.47 18.88 2.62
C LEU A 376 -7.66 17.95 2.44
N ARG A 377 -8.09 17.74 1.21
CA ARG A 377 -9.20 16.86 0.89
C ARG A 377 -8.69 15.52 0.39
N TYR A 378 -9.50 14.48 0.61
CA TYR A 378 -9.28 13.14 0.11
C TYR A 378 -7.88 12.60 0.48
N PRO A 379 -7.55 12.52 1.79
CA PRO A 379 -6.22 12.05 2.21
C PRO A 379 -6.01 10.60 1.81
N ARG A 380 -4.89 10.35 1.15
CA ARG A 380 -4.59 9.03 0.59
C ARG A 380 -3.33 8.42 1.14
N GLY A 381 -2.21 9.12 0.97
CA GLY A 381 -0.92 8.64 1.41
C GLY A 381 -0.55 9.16 2.79
N ILE A 382 0.15 8.35 3.57
CA ILE A 382 0.77 8.74 4.83
C ILE A 382 2.12 8.05 4.96
N GLY A 383 3.11 8.74 5.52
CA GLY A 383 4.42 8.17 5.85
C GLY A 383 5.11 8.94 6.95
N LEU A 384 5.90 8.25 7.78
CA LEU A 384 6.75 8.91 8.76
C LEU A 384 7.87 9.66 8.03
N HIS A 385 8.14 10.87 8.49
CA HIS A 385 9.20 11.70 7.93
C HIS A 385 10.56 11.28 8.52
N PRO A 386 11.65 11.31 7.71
CA PRO A 386 12.98 10.86 8.16
C PRO A 386 13.61 11.72 9.26
N ASP A 387 13.08 12.92 9.53
CA ASP A 387 13.54 13.75 10.65
C ASP A 387 13.14 13.19 12.03
N GLY A 388 12.25 12.20 12.07
CA GLY A 388 11.78 11.60 13.33
C GLY A 388 10.75 12.43 14.10
N GLU A 389 10.45 13.66 13.68
CA GLU A 389 9.54 14.59 14.37
C GLU A 389 8.19 14.73 13.69
N HIS A 390 8.12 14.43 12.40
CA HIS A 390 6.94 14.64 11.58
C HIS A 390 6.44 13.37 10.92
N TYR A 391 5.24 13.44 10.39
CA TYR A 391 4.71 12.56 9.38
C TYR A 391 4.06 13.40 8.27
N ALA A 392 4.09 12.87 7.06
CA ALA A 392 3.53 13.51 5.88
C ALA A 392 2.21 12.86 5.49
N VAL A 393 1.26 13.67 5.04
CA VAL A 393 -0.03 13.22 4.50
C VAL A 393 -0.25 13.87 3.14
N SER A 394 -0.56 13.08 2.12
CA SER A 394 -0.93 13.58 0.80
C SER A 394 -2.45 13.55 0.61
N GLY A 395 -2.98 14.62 0.02
CA GLY A 395 -4.38 14.69 -0.42
C GLY A 395 -4.53 14.38 -1.90
N GLY A 396 -5.72 13.99 -2.32
CA GLY A 396 -6.00 13.62 -3.70
C GLY A 396 -5.80 14.75 -4.71
N TRP A 397 -5.95 16.01 -4.29
CA TRP A 397 -5.97 17.16 -5.18
C TRP A 397 -5.00 18.28 -4.80
N GLN A 398 -4.44 18.30 -3.59
CA GLN A 398 -3.88 19.55 -3.07
C GLN A 398 -2.43 19.45 -2.69
N GLY A 399 -1.82 18.52 -2.27
CA GLY A 399 -0.42 18.62 -1.86
C GLY A 399 -0.07 17.68 -0.72
N ILE A 400 1.09 17.91 -0.17
CA ILE A 400 1.63 17.18 0.96
C ILE A 400 1.65 18.10 2.16
N TYR A 401 1.02 17.70 3.25
CA TYR A 401 1.03 18.37 4.54
C TYR A 401 1.89 17.61 5.53
N LEU A 402 2.67 18.36 6.28
CA LEU A 402 3.45 17.83 7.39
C LEU A 402 2.75 18.07 8.72
N PHE A 403 2.74 17.06 9.53
CA PHE A 403 2.15 17.08 10.87
C PHE A 403 3.21 16.69 11.90
N ARG A 404 3.24 17.40 13.03
CA ARG A 404 4.10 17.02 14.15
C ARG A 404 3.56 15.75 14.83
N ARG A 405 4.43 14.78 15.05
CA ARG A 405 4.11 13.53 15.77
C ARG A 405 3.68 13.81 17.19
N GLY A 406 2.85 12.97 17.77
CA GLY A 406 2.29 13.10 19.11
C GLY A 406 1.29 14.26 19.29
N ALA A 407 1.63 15.46 18.87
CA ALA A 407 0.72 16.61 18.93
C ALA A 407 -0.33 16.60 17.79
N HIS A 408 -0.02 16.00 16.67
CA HIS A 408 -0.86 15.91 15.45
C HIS A 408 -1.36 17.29 14.99
N VAL A 409 -0.49 18.28 15.04
CA VAL A 409 -0.75 19.63 14.53
C VAL A 409 0.04 19.85 13.25
N ILE A 410 -0.54 20.62 12.33
CA ILE A 410 0.09 20.94 11.07
C ILE A 410 1.35 21.79 11.28
N ALA A 411 2.44 21.38 10.66
CA ALA A 411 3.68 22.16 10.59
C ALA A 411 3.61 23.07 9.35
N ARG A 412 2.97 24.24 9.50
CA ARG A 412 2.61 25.11 8.37
C ARG A 412 3.82 25.66 7.60
N ASP A 413 4.93 25.82 8.26
CA ASP A 413 6.21 26.24 7.70
C ASP A 413 6.82 25.19 6.75
N ARG A 414 6.40 23.93 6.90
CA ARG A 414 6.89 22.81 6.08
C ARG A 414 5.84 22.25 5.11
N THR A 415 4.65 22.85 5.05
CA THR A 415 3.60 22.38 4.15
C THR A 415 3.97 22.67 2.69
N LEU A 416 3.94 21.64 1.86
CA LEU A 416 4.25 21.72 0.44
C LEU A 416 2.98 21.96 -0.37
N HIS A 417 2.87 23.13 -0.99
CA HIS A 417 1.76 23.56 -1.86
C HIS A 417 2.26 24.16 -3.17
N PRO A 418 1.40 24.23 -4.17
CA PRO A 418 0.26 23.37 -4.53
C PRO A 418 0.73 22.24 -5.43
N LEU A 419 0.47 21.04 -5.06
CA LEU A 419 0.75 19.87 -5.87
C LEU A 419 -0.58 19.18 -6.14
N LEU A 420 -0.95 19.07 -7.40
CA LEU A 420 -2.13 18.32 -7.80
C LEU A 420 -1.75 16.86 -7.91
N PHE A 421 -2.18 16.07 -6.96
CA PHE A 421 -2.06 14.63 -6.98
C PHE A 421 -3.42 14.04 -7.21
N ASP A 422 -3.49 13.15 -8.16
CA ASP A 422 -4.63 12.31 -8.34
C ASP A 422 -4.34 10.96 -7.68
N HIS A 423 -5.27 10.47 -6.89
CA HIS A 423 -5.42 9.08 -6.48
C HIS A 423 -4.16 8.34 -6.08
N SER A 424 -3.62 8.55 -4.89
CA SER A 424 -2.39 7.84 -4.63
C SER A 424 -2.10 7.53 -3.18
N HIS A 425 -1.41 6.43 -3.01
CA HIS A 425 -0.54 6.26 -1.87
C HIS A 425 0.70 7.14 -2.05
N MET A 426 1.28 7.60 -0.97
CA MET A 426 2.54 8.33 -0.97
C MET A 426 3.59 7.49 -0.28
N THR A 427 4.79 7.44 -0.85
CA THR A 427 5.96 6.88 -0.19
C THR A 427 6.91 8.00 0.18
N VAL A 428 7.40 7.97 1.41
CA VAL A 428 8.38 8.90 1.96
C VAL A 428 9.73 8.19 2.00
N VAL A 429 10.76 8.84 1.43
CA VAL A 429 12.12 8.33 1.31
C VAL A 429 13.08 9.28 2.01
#